data_4a3ea053667d7e4673cb916d3a159033
#
_entry.id   4a3ea053667d7e4673cb916d3a159033
#
_cell.length_a   1.000
_cell.length_b   1.000
_cell.length_c   1.000
_cell.angle_alpha   90.00
_cell.angle_beta   90.00
_cell.angle_gamma   90.00
#
_symmetry.space_group_name_H-M   'P 1'
#
loop_
_entity.id
_entity.type
_entity.pdbx_description
1 polymer ?
#
loop_
_entity_poly.entity_id
_entity_poly.type
_entity_poly.pdbx_seq_one_letter_code
_entity_poly.pdbx_strand_id
1 'polypeptide(L)'
;ELGNAYGVAGLMGNLYAESGLRSDNLENSAERRLGYNDASYTEAVDAETYDNFINDHAGYGLAQWTYWSRKRDLLIHAKKCGKSIGDCEMQLGYLMKELRAYFGKDVAILSEAGSVKEASDAILLNFERPADQSEANCARRAELGRVYYNKYATVAEPEQPEEPEEPQPTPIGTIYTVQAGDTLSGIGARYGVDWRELAKLNNIENPNLIRVGQKIEIPGAAPEPEEPDEPEEPEEPEEVKYTVVKGDSLWGIAKKFYGKGWKFPIIMQANGMKVPAIYPGDVLTIPEE
;
A
#
# COMPACT_ATOMS: atom_id res chain seq x y z
N GLU A 1 18.48 -6.12 -2.22
CA GLU A 1 17.84 -6.24 -3.54
C GLU A 1 16.87 -5.08 -3.84
N LEU A 2 16.27 -4.43 -2.85
CA LEU A 2 15.51 -3.19 -3.02
C LEU A 2 16.42 -1.95 -3.05
N GLY A 3 17.59 -2.03 -2.43
CA GLY A 3 18.60 -0.96 -2.41
C GLY A 3 18.21 0.29 -1.62
N ASN A 4 17.01 0.33 -1.00
CA ASN A 4 16.46 1.47 -0.29
C ASN A 4 16.03 1.07 1.13
N ALA A 5 16.61 1.73 2.13
CA ALA A 5 16.33 1.44 3.53
C ALA A 5 14.87 1.75 3.93
N TYR A 6 14.28 2.82 3.38
CA TYR A 6 12.87 3.15 3.61
C TYR A 6 11.94 2.08 3.02
N GLY A 7 12.26 1.62 1.80
CA GLY A 7 11.50 0.56 1.13
C GLY A 7 11.53 -0.75 1.89
N VAL A 8 12.71 -1.17 2.32
CA VAL A 8 12.87 -2.38 3.15
C VAL A 8 12.10 -2.26 4.46
N ALA A 9 12.25 -1.13 5.16
CA ALA A 9 11.58 -0.91 6.44
C ALA A 9 10.05 -0.87 6.31
N GLY A 10 9.51 -0.21 5.27
CA GLY A 10 8.08 -0.18 4.99
C GLY A 10 7.50 -1.56 4.70
N LEU A 11 8.20 -2.38 3.91
CA LEU A 11 7.84 -3.77 3.67
C LEU A 11 7.88 -4.60 4.97
N MET A 12 8.95 -4.48 5.77
CA MET A 12 9.08 -5.19 7.05
C MET A 12 7.96 -4.83 8.04
N GLY A 13 7.53 -3.56 8.10
CA GLY A 13 6.43 -3.13 8.95
C GLY A 13 5.12 -3.82 8.61
N ASN A 14 4.83 -4.02 7.33
CA ASN A 14 3.66 -4.76 6.86
C ASN A 14 3.78 -6.26 7.18
N LEU A 15 4.89 -6.90 6.85
CA LEU A 15 5.11 -8.31 7.17
C LEU A 15 5.07 -8.59 8.68
N TYR A 16 5.57 -7.65 9.50
CA TYR A 16 5.45 -7.77 10.95
C TYR A 16 3.98 -7.72 11.41
N ALA A 17 3.17 -6.86 10.81
CA ALA A 17 1.74 -6.77 11.13
C ALA A 17 0.96 -8.02 10.71
N GLU A 18 1.39 -8.74 9.66
CA GLU A 18 0.76 -9.97 9.17
C GLU A 18 1.17 -11.21 9.99
N SER A 19 2.46 -11.36 10.27
CA SER A 19 3.00 -12.62 10.81
C SER A 19 3.96 -12.44 11.99
N GLY A 20 4.24 -11.20 12.42
CA GLY A 20 5.33 -10.94 13.36
C GLY A 20 6.71 -11.23 12.76
N LEU A 21 6.86 -11.23 11.43
CA LEU A 21 8.04 -11.69 10.67
C LEU A 21 8.36 -13.18 10.86
N ARG A 22 7.37 -14.00 11.19
CA ARG A 22 7.51 -15.43 11.32
C ARG A 22 7.15 -16.13 10.02
N SER A 23 8.12 -16.85 9.47
CA SER A 23 7.93 -17.60 8.21
C SER A 23 7.17 -18.91 8.39
N ASP A 24 7.09 -19.42 9.61
CA ASP A 24 6.33 -20.62 9.95
C ASP A 24 4.92 -20.31 10.45
N ASN A 25 4.51 -19.05 10.52
CA ASN A 25 3.26 -18.62 11.14
C ASN A 25 2.02 -19.13 10.40
N LEU A 26 1.28 -20.03 11.01
CA LEU A 26 -0.08 -20.38 10.64
C LEU A 26 -1.04 -19.35 11.22
N GLU A 27 -2.01 -18.92 10.45
CA GLU A 27 -3.05 -18.00 10.94
C GLU A 27 -3.69 -18.52 12.24
N ASN A 28 -3.63 -17.71 13.32
CA ASN A 28 -4.10 -18.11 14.66
C ASN A 28 -5.54 -18.63 14.66
N SER A 29 -6.43 -18.07 13.82
CA SER A 29 -7.81 -18.53 13.70
C SER A 29 -7.93 -19.92 13.08
N ALA A 30 -6.95 -20.31 12.27
CA ALA A 30 -6.89 -21.59 11.59
C ALA A 30 -6.30 -22.71 12.45
N GLU A 31 -5.44 -22.41 13.41
CA GLU A 31 -4.79 -23.43 14.26
C GLU A 31 -5.81 -24.38 14.90
N ARG A 32 -6.83 -23.82 15.58
CA ARG A 32 -7.90 -24.64 16.20
C ARG A 32 -8.74 -25.39 15.18
N ARG A 33 -9.03 -24.75 14.04
CA ARG A 33 -9.87 -25.32 12.98
C ARG A 33 -9.19 -26.50 12.29
N LEU A 34 -7.88 -26.41 12.09
CA LEU A 34 -7.09 -27.42 11.38
C LEU A 34 -6.46 -28.45 12.31
N GLY A 35 -6.35 -28.13 13.62
CA GLY A 35 -5.76 -29.02 14.60
C GLY A 35 -4.23 -29.03 14.60
N TYR A 36 -3.60 -27.97 14.06
CA TYR A 36 -2.15 -27.80 13.98
C TYR A 36 -1.73 -26.53 14.74
N ASN A 37 -0.48 -26.50 15.17
CA ASN A 37 0.26 -25.28 15.48
C ASN A 37 1.24 -24.97 14.34
N ASP A 38 1.93 -23.84 14.41
CA ASP A 38 2.86 -23.38 13.38
C ASP A 38 3.87 -24.47 12.96
N ALA A 39 4.56 -25.08 13.94
CA ALA A 39 5.58 -26.08 13.66
C ALA A 39 4.99 -27.36 13.06
N SER A 40 3.94 -27.91 13.71
CA SER A 40 3.33 -29.17 13.25
C SER A 40 2.63 -29.04 11.90
N TYR A 41 2.10 -27.83 11.58
CA TYR A 41 1.55 -27.56 10.26
C TYR A 41 2.63 -27.54 9.17
N THR A 42 3.72 -26.83 9.43
CA THR A 42 4.88 -26.78 8.53
C THR A 42 5.45 -28.17 8.29
N GLU A 43 5.69 -28.96 9.36
CA GLU A 43 6.18 -30.33 9.27
C GLU A 43 5.25 -31.24 8.45
N ALA A 44 3.93 -31.12 8.67
CA ALA A 44 2.96 -31.96 7.97
C ALA A 44 2.88 -31.66 6.46
N VAL A 45 3.02 -30.38 6.07
CA VAL A 45 3.07 -29.99 4.66
C VAL A 45 4.38 -30.41 4.00
N ASP A 46 5.51 -30.22 4.67
CA ASP A 46 6.83 -30.61 4.15
C ASP A 46 6.96 -32.13 4.00
N ALA A 47 6.40 -32.88 4.94
CA ALA A 47 6.36 -34.35 4.90
C ALA A 47 5.27 -34.92 3.97
N GLU A 48 4.48 -34.06 3.30
CA GLU A 48 3.37 -34.46 2.43
C GLU A 48 2.30 -35.30 3.15
N THR A 49 2.15 -35.16 4.46
CA THR A 49 1.10 -35.81 5.26
C THR A 49 -0.15 -34.95 5.41
N TYR A 50 -0.07 -33.69 5.04
CA TYR A 50 -1.21 -32.77 4.91
C TYR A 50 -1.29 -32.24 3.48
N ASP A 51 -2.27 -32.73 2.73
CA ASP A 51 -2.45 -32.47 1.30
C ASP A 51 -3.34 -31.26 0.98
N ASN A 52 -4.02 -30.70 1.99
CA ASN A 52 -4.98 -29.60 1.78
C ASN A 52 -4.38 -28.19 1.91
N PHE A 53 -3.05 -28.06 2.02
CA PHE A 53 -2.34 -26.78 2.17
C PHE A 53 -2.85 -25.70 1.21
N ILE A 54 -3.07 -26.06 -0.05
CA ILE A 54 -3.45 -25.10 -1.11
C ILE A 54 -4.88 -24.59 -0.91
N ASN A 55 -5.79 -25.42 -0.39
CA ASN A 55 -7.22 -25.12 -0.38
C ASN A 55 -7.83 -25.00 1.04
N ASP A 56 -7.03 -24.92 2.07
CA ASP A 56 -7.50 -24.86 3.46
C ASP A 56 -7.96 -23.48 3.93
N HIS A 57 -7.77 -22.46 3.09
CA HIS A 57 -8.14 -21.08 3.38
C HIS A 57 -7.48 -20.50 4.66
N ALA A 58 -6.31 -21.00 5.02
CA ALA A 58 -5.53 -20.49 6.15
C ALA A 58 -4.37 -19.63 5.66
N GLY A 59 -4.17 -18.47 6.28
CA GLY A 59 -2.99 -17.65 6.07
C GLY A 59 -1.73 -18.36 6.56
N TYR A 60 -0.64 -18.30 5.80
CA TYR A 60 0.62 -18.93 6.18
C TYR A 60 1.84 -18.08 5.82
N GLY A 61 2.82 -18.08 6.71
CA GLY A 61 4.15 -17.52 6.51
C GLY A 61 4.20 -15.99 6.58
N LEU A 62 5.27 -15.41 6.07
CA LEU A 62 5.62 -13.97 6.21
C LEU A 62 4.50 -13.03 5.76
N ALA A 63 3.91 -13.28 4.59
CA ALA A 63 2.86 -12.45 4.00
C ALA A 63 1.46 -13.05 4.15
N GLN A 64 1.26 -13.99 5.06
CA GLN A 64 -0.02 -14.66 5.33
C GLN A 64 -0.74 -15.09 4.05
N TRP A 65 -0.01 -15.77 3.16
CA TRP A 65 -0.57 -16.27 1.90
C TRP A 65 -1.79 -17.17 2.16
N THR A 66 -2.97 -16.74 1.74
CA THR A 66 -4.25 -17.41 1.99
C THR A 66 -4.87 -17.93 0.70
N TYR A 67 -4.74 -17.16 -0.39
CA TYR A 67 -5.39 -17.51 -1.65
C TYR A 67 -4.74 -18.73 -2.31
N TRP A 68 -5.55 -19.66 -2.80
CA TRP A 68 -5.09 -20.96 -3.30
C TRP A 68 -3.96 -20.89 -4.33
N SER A 69 -4.01 -19.95 -5.29
CA SER A 69 -2.97 -19.83 -6.31
C SER A 69 -1.65 -19.33 -5.71
N ARG A 70 -1.70 -18.41 -4.75
CA ARG A 70 -0.49 -17.91 -4.06
C ARG A 70 0.14 -19.01 -3.19
N LYS A 71 -0.68 -19.78 -2.44
CA LYS A 71 -0.22 -20.93 -1.64
C LYS A 71 0.37 -22.04 -2.53
N ARG A 72 -0.29 -22.35 -3.66
CA ARG A 72 0.25 -23.29 -4.65
C ARG A 72 1.63 -22.87 -5.14
N ASP A 73 1.77 -21.61 -5.52
CA ASP A 73 3.01 -21.11 -6.11
C ASP A 73 4.13 -21.01 -5.07
N LEU A 74 3.81 -20.69 -3.78
CA LEU A 74 4.72 -20.79 -2.65
C LEU A 74 5.23 -22.25 -2.47
N LEU A 75 4.32 -23.23 -2.41
CA LEU A 75 4.66 -24.65 -2.27
C LEU A 75 5.55 -25.14 -3.42
N ILE A 76 5.21 -24.79 -4.67
CA ILE A 76 6.01 -25.13 -5.85
C ILE A 76 7.39 -24.47 -5.75
N HIS A 77 7.48 -23.24 -5.27
CA HIS A 77 8.75 -22.54 -5.11
C HIS A 77 9.61 -23.21 -4.06
N ALA A 78 9.05 -23.54 -2.89
CA ALA A 78 9.75 -24.28 -1.82
C ALA A 78 10.31 -25.62 -2.32
N LYS A 79 9.48 -26.42 -3.01
CA LYS A 79 9.89 -27.70 -3.60
C LYS A 79 11.02 -27.54 -4.64
N LYS A 80 10.96 -26.50 -5.48
CA LYS A 80 12.03 -26.21 -6.45
C LYS A 80 13.35 -25.81 -5.80
N CYS A 81 13.29 -25.13 -4.66
CA CYS A 81 14.46 -24.75 -3.87
C CYS A 81 14.99 -25.88 -2.97
N GLY A 82 14.25 -27.00 -2.85
CA GLY A 82 14.56 -28.06 -1.89
C GLY A 82 14.51 -27.60 -0.43
N LYS A 83 13.62 -26.65 -0.13
CA LYS A 83 13.49 -25.99 1.17
C LYS A 83 12.12 -26.28 1.80
N SER A 84 12.05 -26.17 3.13
CA SER A 84 10.79 -26.15 3.88
C SER A 84 9.92 -24.99 3.42
N ILE A 85 8.57 -25.16 3.46
CA ILE A 85 7.65 -24.05 3.26
C ILE A 85 7.83 -22.94 4.30
N GLY A 86 8.35 -23.27 5.49
CA GLY A 86 8.66 -22.34 6.57
C GLY A 86 10.06 -21.69 6.51
N ASP A 87 10.86 -22.00 5.49
CA ASP A 87 12.20 -21.39 5.34
C ASP A 87 12.07 -19.91 5.01
N CYS A 88 12.64 -19.04 5.85
CA CYS A 88 12.50 -17.59 5.75
C CYS A 88 13.13 -17.03 4.47
N GLU A 89 14.32 -17.51 4.09
CA GLU A 89 15.02 -17.03 2.90
C GLU A 89 14.27 -17.43 1.63
N MET A 90 13.76 -18.66 1.58
CA MET A 90 12.93 -19.13 0.49
C MET A 90 11.65 -18.27 0.34
N GLN A 91 10.97 -17.97 1.46
CA GLN A 91 9.77 -17.15 1.44
C GLN A 91 10.05 -15.70 1.02
N LEU A 92 11.15 -15.09 1.45
CA LEU A 92 11.58 -13.78 0.98
C LEU A 92 11.88 -13.79 -0.53
N GLY A 93 12.53 -14.84 -1.01
CA GLY A 93 12.76 -15.03 -2.45
C GLY A 93 11.46 -15.15 -3.25
N TYR A 94 10.49 -15.92 -2.74
CA TYR A 94 9.17 -16.04 -3.33
C TYR A 94 8.39 -14.72 -3.32
N LEU A 95 8.38 -14.01 -2.18
CA LEU A 95 7.74 -12.70 -2.02
C LEU A 95 8.27 -11.69 -3.04
N MET A 96 9.59 -11.57 -3.17
CA MET A 96 10.21 -10.67 -4.13
C MET A 96 9.90 -11.04 -5.59
N LYS A 97 9.80 -12.33 -5.89
CA LYS A 97 9.37 -12.82 -7.19
C LYS A 97 7.91 -12.44 -7.48
N GLU A 98 7.02 -12.62 -6.51
CA GLU A 98 5.60 -12.27 -6.62
C GLU A 98 5.43 -10.78 -6.80
N LEU A 99 6.11 -9.96 -5.98
CA LEU A 99 6.09 -8.50 -6.08
C LEU A 99 6.56 -8.02 -7.46
N ARG A 100 7.66 -8.54 -7.97
CA ARG A 100 8.18 -8.18 -9.31
C ARG A 100 7.24 -8.60 -10.44
N ALA A 101 6.60 -9.76 -10.32
CA ALA A 101 5.73 -10.29 -11.36
C ALA A 101 4.38 -9.56 -11.45
N TYR A 102 3.81 -9.15 -10.32
CA TYR A 102 2.43 -8.66 -10.28
C TYR A 102 2.28 -7.25 -9.71
N PHE A 103 3.31 -6.74 -9.01
CA PHE A 103 3.29 -5.46 -8.28
C PHE A 103 4.52 -4.60 -8.63
N GLY A 104 4.90 -4.57 -9.90
CA GLY A 104 6.11 -3.85 -10.36
C GLY A 104 6.13 -2.36 -10.00
N LYS A 105 4.96 -1.70 -9.93
CA LYS A 105 4.86 -0.30 -9.48
C LYS A 105 5.22 -0.16 -8.01
N ASP A 106 4.78 -1.11 -7.17
CA ASP A 106 5.09 -1.08 -5.74
C ASP A 106 6.58 -1.37 -5.50
N VAL A 107 7.18 -2.27 -6.30
CA VAL A 107 8.63 -2.48 -6.28
C VAL A 107 9.39 -1.20 -6.63
N ALA A 108 8.93 -0.43 -7.62
CA ALA A 108 9.53 0.86 -7.96
C ALA A 108 9.41 1.85 -6.78
N ILE A 109 8.22 1.97 -6.17
CA ILE A 109 8.03 2.78 -4.96
C ILE A 109 8.97 2.33 -3.84
N LEU A 110 9.04 1.02 -3.55
CA LEU A 110 9.96 0.50 -2.53
C LEU A 110 11.43 0.83 -2.83
N SER A 111 11.82 0.89 -4.09
CA SER A 111 13.20 1.17 -4.49
C SER A 111 13.55 2.66 -4.42
N GLU A 112 12.56 3.56 -4.47
CA GLU A 112 12.73 5.00 -4.59
C GLU A 112 12.10 5.80 -3.43
N ALA A 113 11.41 5.11 -2.49
CA ALA A 113 10.68 5.75 -1.40
C ALA A 113 11.53 6.75 -0.62
N GLY A 114 11.00 7.95 -0.40
CA GLY A 114 11.58 8.98 0.43
C GLY A 114 11.24 8.86 1.92
N SER A 115 10.35 7.91 2.27
CA SER A 115 9.96 7.66 3.67
C SER A 115 9.46 6.23 3.89
N VAL A 116 9.56 5.76 5.15
CA VAL A 116 8.98 4.47 5.57
C VAL A 116 7.47 4.45 5.35
N LYS A 117 6.79 5.59 5.53
CA LYS A 117 5.32 5.68 5.36
C LYS A 117 4.92 5.44 3.91
N GLU A 118 5.57 6.10 2.97
CA GLU A 118 5.32 5.93 1.53
C GLU A 118 5.47 4.46 1.11
N ALA A 119 6.57 3.83 1.49
CA ALA A 119 6.83 2.43 1.21
C ALA A 119 5.79 1.50 1.87
N SER A 120 5.44 1.77 3.14
CA SER A 120 4.46 0.98 3.89
C SER A 120 3.07 1.08 3.30
N ASP A 121 2.62 2.28 2.93
CA ASP A 121 1.30 2.52 2.36
C ASP A 121 1.15 1.81 1.00
N ALA A 122 2.19 1.83 0.16
CA ALA A 122 2.18 1.12 -1.11
C ALA A 122 1.94 -0.39 -0.91
N ILE A 123 2.64 -1.01 0.03
CA ILE A 123 2.46 -2.45 0.32
C ILE A 123 1.09 -2.73 0.93
N LEU A 124 0.63 -1.92 1.91
CA LEU A 124 -0.66 -2.13 2.55
C LEU A 124 -1.81 -2.04 1.54
N LEU A 125 -1.82 -0.98 0.73
CA LEU A 125 -2.96 -0.67 -0.14
C LEU A 125 -3.01 -1.54 -1.40
N ASN A 126 -1.87 -1.97 -1.92
CA ASN A 126 -1.80 -2.66 -3.20
C ASN A 126 -1.54 -4.16 -3.07
N PHE A 127 -0.66 -4.57 -2.18
CA PHE A 127 -0.24 -5.97 -2.03
C PHE A 127 -1.05 -6.71 -0.95
N GLU A 128 -1.05 -6.21 0.31
CA GLU A 128 -1.72 -6.89 1.42
C GLU A 128 -3.24 -6.73 1.39
N ARG A 129 -3.72 -5.55 1.12
CA ARG A 129 -5.16 -5.21 1.00
C ARG A 129 -6.00 -5.72 2.18
N PRO A 130 -5.61 -5.41 3.42
CA PRO A 130 -6.42 -5.82 4.57
C PRO A 130 -7.81 -5.19 4.52
N ALA A 131 -8.76 -5.75 5.27
CA ALA A 131 -10.11 -5.19 5.38
C ALA A 131 -10.12 -3.76 5.95
N ASP A 132 -9.20 -3.44 6.85
CA ASP A 132 -8.98 -2.10 7.37
C ASP A 132 -7.83 -1.41 6.62
N GLN A 133 -8.18 -0.45 5.76
CA GLN A 133 -7.25 0.41 5.01
C GLN A 133 -7.33 1.87 5.50
N SER A 134 -7.78 2.08 6.73
CA SER A 134 -7.84 3.41 7.33
C SER A 134 -6.46 4.04 7.48
N GLU A 135 -6.43 5.37 7.53
CA GLU A 135 -5.20 6.12 7.79
C GLU A 135 -4.53 5.69 9.11
N ALA A 136 -5.34 5.36 10.13
CA ALA A 136 -4.83 4.86 11.40
C ALA A 136 -4.08 3.53 11.24
N ASN A 137 -4.59 2.60 10.41
CA ASN A 137 -3.89 1.34 10.14
C ASN A 137 -2.63 1.57 9.28
N CYS A 138 -2.70 2.46 8.28
CA CYS A 138 -1.53 2.88 7.50
C CYS A 138 -0.42 3.44 8.42
N ALA A 139 -0.78 4.37 9.30
CA ALA A 139 0.15 4.96 10.25
C ALA A 139 0.76 3.92 11.21
N ARG A 140 -0.05 2.98 11.71
CA ARG A 140 0.41 1.90 12.60
C ARG A 140 1.43 1.01 11.89
N ARG A 141 1.20 0.61 10.64
CA ARG A 141 2.12 -0.25 9.88
C ARG A 141 3.41 0.49 9.52
N ALA A 142 3.32 1.77 9.17
CA ALA A 142 4.49 2.61 8.96
C ALA A 142 5.33 2.76 10.22
N GLU A 143 4.69 2.89 11.41
CA GLU A 143 5.43 2.96 12.69
C GLU A 143 6.15 1.64 13.02
N LEU A 144 5.53 0.49 12.75
CA LEU A 144 6.21 -0.80 12.85
C LEU A 144 7.44 -0.85 11.93
N GLY A 145 7.33 -0.35 10.71
CA GLY A 145 8.46 -0.24 9.78
C GLY A 145 9.55 0.69 10.30
N ARG A 146 9.18 1.82 10.92
CA ARG A 146 10.14 2.80 11.46
C ARG A 146 11.03 2.20 12.55
N VAL A 147 10.52 1.25 13.35
CA VAL A 147 11.34 0.51 14.32
C VAL A 147 12.51 -0.20 13.63
N TYR A 148 12.26 -0.83 12.48
CA TYR A 148 13.28 -1.52 11.70
C TYR A 148 14.22 -0.55 11.01
N TYR A 149 13.71 0.54 10.46
CA TYR A 149 14.54 1.61 9.90
C TYR A 149 15.55 2.13 10.93
N ASN A 150 15.06 2.55 12.10
CA ASN A 150 15.92 3.07 13.16
C ASN A 150 16.94 2.05 13.66
N LYS A 151 16.57 0.75 13.67
CA LYS A 151 17.47 -0.30 14.15
C LYS A 151 18.57 -0.66 13.16
N TYR A 152 18.31 -0.62 11.87
CA TYR A 152 19.19 -1.19 10.87
C TYR A 152 19.75 -0.19 9.86
N ALA A 153 19.05 0.90 9.55
CA ALA A 153 19.50 1.89 8.59
C ALA A 153 20.47 2.91 9.21
N THR A 154 20.30 3.24 10.50
CA THR A 154 21.17 4.18 11.21
C THR A 154 22.56 3.62 11.56
N VAL A 155 22.79 2.32 11.35
CA VAL A 155 24.10 1.68 11.62
C VAL A 155 25.03 1.73 10.38
N ALA A 156 24.54 2.14 9.21
CA ALA A 156 25.27 2.05 7.93
C ALA A 156 25.77 3.39 7.35
N GLU A 157 25.52 4.53 7.98
CA GLU A 157 26.17 5.76 7.59
C GLU A 157 27.41 6.01 8.47
N PRO A 158 28.63 6.09 7.87
CA PRO A 158 29.74 6.75 8.57
C PRO A 158 29.31 8.19 8.80
N GLU A 159 29.41 8.64 10.07
CA GLU A 159 29.21 10.03 10.46
C GLU A 159 29.96 10.94 9.48
N GLN A 160 29.23 11.58 8.56
CA GLN A 160 29.76 12.79 7.95
C GLN A 160 29.80 13.86 9.05
N PRO A 161 30.93 14.55 9.24
CA PRO A 161 30.96 15.64 10.17
C PRO A 161 29.87 16.65 9.80
N GLU A 162 29.02 16.99 10.74
CA GLU A 162 28.06 18.07 10.62
C GLU A 162 28.87 19.35 10.31
N GLU A 163 28.87 19.78 9.04
CA GLU A 163 29.21 21.15 8.71
C GLU A 163 28.15 22.03 9.36
N PRO A 164 28.54 23.09 10.08
CA PRO A 164 27.57 24.01 10.70
C PRO A 164 26.66 24.56 9.59
N GLU A 165 25.37 24.29 9.67
CA GLU A 165 24.38 24.86 8.78
C GLU A 165 24.43 26.38 8.87
N GLU A 166 24.99 27.03 7.85
CA GLU A 166 24.73 28.44 7.60
C GLU A 166 23.22 28.58 7.34
N PRO A 167 22.55 29.58 7.94
CA PRO A 167 21.11 29.76 7.72
C PRO A 167 20.87 30.06 6.25
N GLN A 168 20.33 29.05 5.52
CA GLN A 168 19.89 29.28 4.15
C GLN A 168 18.71 30.25 4.16
N PRO A 169 18.66 31.24 3.26
CA PRO A 169 17.55 32.16 3.16
C PRO A 169 16.27 31.33 2.78
N THR A 170 15.29 31.33 3.67
CA THR A 170 13.98 30.77 3.43
C THR A 170 13.39 31.36 2.14
N PRO A 171 12.96 30.55 1.15
CA PRO A 171 12.22 31.07 0.02
C PRO A 171 10.96 31.78 0.55
N ILE A 172 10.66 32.96 0.05
CA ILE A 172 9.50 33.77 0.41
C ILE A 172 8.24 32.91 0.23
N GLY A 173 7.56 32.56 1.33
CA GLY A 173 6.39 31.70 1.32
C GLY A 173 5.10 32.45 0.94
N THR A 174 4.16 31.72 0.36
CA THR A 174 2.79 32.20 0.11
C THR A 174 2.03 32.26 1.44
N ILE A 175 1.25 33.36 1.68
CA ILE A 175 0.40 33.47 2.86
C ILE A 175 -1.01 32.95 2.48
N TYR A 176 -1.43 31.87 3.12
CA TYR A 176 -2.78 31.33 2.99
C TYR A 176 -3.69 31.87 4.10
N THR A 177 -4.92 32.26 3.77
CA THR A 177 -5.93 32.67 4.75
C THR A 177 -6.91 31.53 4.99
N VAL A 178 -6.98 31.03 6.22
CA VAL A 178 -7.82 29.90 6.65
C VAL A 178 -9.29 30.18 6.34
N GLN A 179 -9.95 29.27 5.67
CA GLN A 179 -11.38 29.31 5.30
C GLN A 179 -12.21 28.39 6.22
N ALA A 180 -13.54 28.53 6.17
CA ALA A 180 -14.44 27.70 6.94
C ALA A 180 -14.34 26.23 6.49
N GLY A 181 -14.04 25.32 7.44
CA GLY A 181 -13.84 23.89 7.18
C GLY A 181 -12.39 23.49 6.97
N ASP A 182 -11.46 24.41 6.92
CA ASP A 182 -10.04 24.08 6.82
C ASP A 182 -9.50 23.44 8.10
N THR A 183 -8.55 22.54 7.89
CA THR A 183 -7.68 21.98 8.92
C THR A 183 -6.22 22.21 8.53
N LEU A 184 -5.34 22.31 9.50
CA LEU A 184 -3.91 22.51 9.20
C LEU A 184 -3.32 21.37 8.35
N SER A 185 -3.82 20.15 8.57
CA SER A 185 -3.44 18.98 7.74
C SER A 185 -3.99 19.06 6.32
N GLY A 186 -5.20 19.60 6.12
CA GLY A 186 -5.79 19.83 4.81
C GLY A 186 -5.04 20.91 4.03
N ILE A 187 -4.66 21.99 4.71
CA ILE A 187 -3.84 23.07 4.13
C ILE A 187 -2.46 22.49 3.73
N GLY A 188 -1.82 21.75 4.63
CA GLY A 188 -0.54 21.09 4.35
C GLY A 188 -0.60 20.17 3.12
N ALA A 189 -1.64 19.33 3.03
CA ALA A 189 -1.85 18.45 1.88
C ALA A 189 -2.04 19.20 0.56
N ARG A 190 -2.77 20.32 0.57
CA ARG A 190 -3.00 21.17 -0.62
C ARG A 190 -1.71 21.76 -1.18
N TYR A 191 -0.79 22.13 -0.31
CA TYR A 191 0.47 22.80 -0.69
C TYR A 191 1.68 21.86 -0.67
N GLY A 192 1.47 20.55 -0.42
CA GLY A 192 2.57 19.57 -0.38
C GLY A 192 3.51 19.71 0.81
N VAL A 193 3.08 20.37 1.90
CA VAL A 193 3.87 20.65 3.11
C VAL A 193 3.33 19.85 4.29
N ASP A 194 4.21 19.26 5.10
CA ASP A 194 3.78 18.59 6.33
C ASP A 194 3.13 19.59 7.31
N TRP A 195 1.94 19.30 7.81
CA TRP A 195 1.22 20.17 8.73
C TRP A 195 2.00 20.47 10.01
N ARG A 196 2.95 19.62 10.40
CA ARG A 196 3.83 19.86 11.56
C ARG A 196 4.84 20.96 11.27
N GLU A 197 5.34 21.01 10.03
CA GLU A 197 6.19 22.10 9.56
C GLU A 197 5.39 23.40 9.49
N LEU A 198 4.15 23.37 8.99
CA LEU A 198 3.26 24.52 9.02
C LEU A 198 2.97 24.99 10.44
N ALA A 199 2.71 24.07 11.37
CA ALA A 199 2.49 24.40 12.77
C ALA A 199 3.72 25.06 13.39
N LYS A 200 4.92 24.53 13.13
CA LYS A 200 6.19 25.05 13.64
C LYS A 200 6.51 26.42 13.05
N LEU A 201 6.38 26.58 11.73
CA LEU A 201 6.66 27.85 11.02
C LEU A 201 5.72 28.96 11.50
N ASN A 202 4.46 28.64 11.76
CA ASN A 202 3.43 29.59 12.16
C ASN A 202 3.22 29.70 13.67
N ASN A 203 4.09 29.10 14.50
CA ASN A 203 3.99 29.08 15.95
C ASN A 203 2.60 28.61 16.47
N ILE A 204 2.01 27.59 15.81
CA ILE A 204 0.71 27.03 16.19
C ILE A 204 0.93 25.90 17.21
N GLU A 205 0.66 26.17 18.49
CA GLU A 205 0.84 25.21 19.57
C GLU A 205 -0.16 24.05 19.49
N ASN A 206 -1.39 24.32 19.03
CA ASN A 206 -2.42 23.29 18.86
C ASN A 206 -2.90 23.25 17.40
N PRO A 207 -2.46 22.25 16.60
CA PRO A 207 -2.80 22.15 15.16
C PRO A 207 -4.30 21.93 14.88
N ASN A 208 -5.08 21.55 15.90
CA ASN A 208 -6.53 21.39 15.80
C ASN A 208 -7.29 22.70 16.04
N LEU A 209 -6.61 23.79 16.38
CA LEU A 209 -7.21 25.09 16.71
C LEU A 209 -6.72 26.20 15.77
N ILE A 210 -7.00 26.06 14.49
CA ILE A 210 -6.87 27.18 13.53
C ILE A 210 -8.22 27.88 13.36
N ARG A 211 -8.21 29.18 13.08
CA ARG A 211 -9.41 30.01 13.00
C ARG A 211 -9.61 30.57 11.61
N VAL A 212 -10.85 30.63 11.15
CA VAL A 212 -11.21 31.31 9.90
C VAL A 212 -10.65 32.74 9.91
N GLY A 213 -9.97 33.12 8.82
CA GLY A 213 -9.26 34.38 8.70
C GLY A 213 -7.84 34.40 9.26
N GLN A 214 -7.38 33.30 9.92
CA GLN A 214 -5.99 33.19 10.35
C GLN A 214 -5.08 33.07 9.12
N LYS A 215 -3.96 33.80 9.14
CA LYS A 215 -2.94 33.73 8.08
C LYS A 215 -1.94 32.62 8.43
N ILE A 216 -1.70 31.73 7.48
CA ILE A 216 -0.74 30.63 7.57
C ILE A 216 0.34 30.85 6.51
N GLU A 217 1.57 30.96 6.93
CA GLU A 217 2.74 31.05 6.05
C GLU A 217 3.10 29.65 5.55
N ILE A 218 3.15 29.49 4.20
CA ILE A 218 3.41 28.23 3.52
C ILE A 218 4.83 28.29 2.93
N PRO A 219 5.79 27.47 3.36
CA PRO A 219 7.17 27.50 2.84
C PRO A 219 7.19 26.97 1.40
N GLY A 220 7.87 27.68 0.51
CA GLY A 220 8.19 27.18 -0.84
C GLY A 220 7.02 27.04 -1.82
N ALA A 221 5.82 27.49 -1.49
CA ALA A 221 4.69 27.48 -2.44
C ALA A 221 4.87 28.59 -3.48
N ALA A 222 4.98 28.21 -4.77
CA ALA A 222 4.82 29.15 -5.87
C ALA A 222 3.40 29.75 -5.82
N PRO A 223 3.20 31.04 -6.20
CA PRO A 223 1.88 31.63 -6.29
C PRO A 223 1.01 30.77 -7.23
N GLU A 224 -0.20 30.47 -6.77
CA GLU A 224 -1.24 29.82 -7.57
C GLU A 224 -1.38 30.58 -8.89
N PRO A 225 -1.37 29.92 -10.05
CA PRO A 225 -1.67 30.58 -11.31
C PRO A 225 -3.08 31.16 -11.20
N GLU A 226 -3.26 32.44 -11.57
CA GLU A 226 -4.57 33.05 -11.78
C GLU A 226 -5.39 32.09 -12.67
N GLU A 227 -6.65 31.78 -12.25
CA GLU A 227 -7.55 30.93 -13.01
C GLU A 227 -7.61 31.44 -14.45
N PRO A 228 -7.28 30.61 -15.45
CA PRO A 228 -7.61 30.95 -16.83
C PRO A 228 -9.14 30.94 -16.97
N ASP A 229 -9.68 31.90 -17.69
CA ASP A 229 -11.05 31.90 -18.15
C ASP A 229 -11.51 30.50 -18.56
N GLU A 230 -12.73 30.11 -18.15
CA GLU A 230 -13.34 28.79 -18.41
C GLU A 230 -13.01 28.31 -19.84
N PRO A 231 -12.31 27.21 -20.01
CA PRO A 231 -12.28 26.53 -21.30
C PRO A 231 -13.66 25.92 -21.53
N GLU A 232 -14.22 26.13 -22.73
CA GLU A 232 -15.35 25.38 -23.24
C GLU A 232 -15.26 23.91 -22.82
N GLU A 233 -16.35 23.36 -22.23
CA GLU A 233 -16.47 21.98 -21.78
C GLU A 233 -15.86 21.03 -22.84
N PRO A 234 -14.86 20.19 -22.48
CA PRO A 234 -14.45 19.12 -23.35
C PRO A 234 -15.67 18.20 -23.54
N GLU A 235 -16.03 17.89 -24.77
CA GLU A 235 -17.02 16.86 -25.09
C GLU A 235 -16.69 15.64 -24.25
N GLU A 236 -17.63 15.21 -23.37
CA GLU A 236 -17.47 14.03 -22.52
C GLU A 236 -17.06 12.83 -23.42
N PRO A 237 -16.00 12.07 -23.08
CA PRO A 237 -15.67 10.87 -23.82
C PRO A 237 -16.90 9.94 -23.77
N GLU A 238 -17.29 9.40 -24.94
CA GLU A 238 -18.44 8.50 -25.05
C GLU A 238 -18.25 7.32 -24.08
N GLU A 239 -18.99 7.33 -22.98
CA GLU A 239 -18.95 6.24 -21.99
C GLU A 239 -19.46 4.94 -22.62
N VAL A 240 -18.58 3.95 -22.76
CA VAL A 240 -18.97 2.63 -23.22
C VAL A 240 -19.80 1.94 -22.13
N LYS A 241 -21.07 1.64 -22.39
CA LYS A 241 -21.95 0.90 -21.49
C LYS A 241 -22.05 -0.55 -21.91
N TYR A 242 -21.92 -1.47 -20.94
CA TYR A 242 -22.01 -2.90 -21.14
C TYR A 242 -23.10 -3.50 -20.25
N THR A 243 -24.06 -4.23 -20.86
CA THR A 243 -25.09 -4.98 -20.11
C THR A 243 -24.59 -6.37 -19.79
N VAL A 244 -24.54 -6.71 -18.50
CA VAL A 244 -24.12 -8.01 -17.99
C VAL A 244 -25.05 -9.11 -18.45
N VAL A 245 -24.51 -10.18 -19.02
CA VAL A 245 -25.27 -11.36 -19.42
C VAL A 245 -24.98 -12.57 -18.54
N LYS A 246 -25.82 -13.58 -18.59
CA LYS A 246 -25.64 -14.80 -17.78
C LYS A 246 -24.31 -15.48 -18.09
N GLY A 247 -23.48 -15.66 -17.06
CA GLY A 247 -22.15 -16.26 -17.16
C GLY A 247 -21.01 -15.25 -17.16
N ASP A 248 -21.31 -13.94 -17.22
CA ASP A 248 -20.29 -12.91 -17.10
C ASP A 248 -19.70 -12.84 -15.69
N SER A 249 -18.47 -12.41 -15.65
CA SER A 249 -17.76 -11.96 -14.43
C SER A 249 -17.03 -10.66 -14.75
N LEU A 250 -16.81 -9.82 -13.74
CA LEU A 250 -16.03 -8.58 -13.92
C LEU A 250 -14.64 -8.85 -14.50
N TRP A 251 -14.03 -9.98 -14.14
CA TRP A 251 -12.77 -10.45 -14.75
C TRP A 251 -12.92 -10.70 -16.26
N GLY A 252 -13.99 -11.41 -16.67
CA GLY A 252 -14.28 -11.70 -18.07
C GLY A 252 -14.54 -10.44 -18.87
N ILE A 253 -15.34 -9.52 -18.31
CA ILE A 253 -15.67 -8.21 -18.91
C ILE A 253 -14.38 -7.37 -19.06
N ALA A 254 -13.57 -7.25 -18.02
CA ALA A 254 -12.30 -6.54 -18.09
C ALA A 254 -11.33 -7.16 -19.12
N LYS A 255 -11.30 -8.50 -19.21
CA LYS A 255 -10.51 -9.18 -20.24
C LYS A 255 -11.01 -8.86 -21.65
N LYS A 256 -12.33 -8.73 -21.83
CA LYS A 256 -12.98 -8.41 -23.12
C LYS A 256 -12.64 -6.98 -23.59
N PHE A 257 -12.70 -6.00 -22.68
CA PHE A 257 -12.55 -4.59 -23.02
C PHE A 257 -11.09 -4.10 -22.94
N TYR A 258 -10.32 -4.59 -21.97
CA TYR A 258 -8.93 -4.16 -21.71
C TYR A 258 -7.88 -5.21 -22.06
N GLY A 259 -8.29 -6.37 -22.63
CA GLY A 259 -7.38 -7.48 -22.89
C GLY A 259 -6.83 -8.17 -21.63
N LYS A 260 -7.13 -7.65 -20.44
CA LYS A 260 -6.54 -8.08 -19.16
C LYS A 260 -7.60 -8.15 -18.06
N GLY A 261 -7.96 -9.36 -17.61
CA GLY A 261 -9.01 -9.58 -16.61
C GLY A 261 -8.73 -8.94 -15.25
N TRP A 262 -7.45 -8.82 -14.85
CA TRP A 262 -7.07 -8.19 -13.58
C TRP A 262 -7.37 -6.69 -13.50
N LYS A 263 -7.75 -6.05 -14.62
CA LYS A 263 -8.18 -4.64 -14.67
C LYS A 263 -9.64 -4.43 -14.26
N PHE A 264 -10.36 -5.46 -13.87
CA PHE A 264 -11.74 -5.32 -13.38
C PHE A 264 -11.94 -4.28 -12.25
N PRO A 265 -10.95 -3.95 -11.41
CA PRO A 265 -11.11 -2.88 -10.42
C PRO A 265 -11.39 -1.50 -11.04
N ILE A 266 -10.95 -1.24 -12.28
CA ILE A 266 -11.26 -0.01 -13.03
C ILE A 266 -12.77 0.07 -13.28
N ILE A 267 -13.38 -1.03 -13.72
CA ILE A 267 -14.83 -1.14 -13.92
C ILE A 267 -15.56 -0.95 -12.59
N MET A 268 -15.09 -1.58 -11.51
CA MET A 268 -15.69 -1.43 -10.19
C MET A 268 -15.70 0.02 -9.73
N GLN A 269 -14.58 0.73 -9.89
CA GLN A 269 -14.44 2.13 -9.50
C GLN A 269 -15.40 3.04 -10.28
N ALA A 270 -15.45 2.88 -11.60
CA ALA A 270 -16.35 3.66 -12.48
C ALA A 270 -17.83 3.47 -12.14
N ASN A 271 -18.18 2.30 -11.57
CA ASN A 271 -19.55 1.95 -11.21
C ASN A 271 -19.85 2.05 -9.71
N GLY A 272 -18.94 2.61 -8.90
CA GLY A 272 -19.13 2.79 -7.45
C GLY A 272 -19.26 1.45 -6.67
N MET A 273 -18.76 0.35 -7.22
CA MET A 273 -18.94 -1.00 -6.67
C MET A 273 -17.95 -1.25 -5.52
N LYS A 274 -18.47 -1.66 -4.38
CA LYS A 274 -17.65 -2.03 -3.19
C LYS A 274 -17.25 -3.51 -3.17
N VAL A 275 -17.96 -4.36 -3.91
CA VAL A 275 -17.72 -5.81 -4.03
C VAL A 275 -17.84 -6.21 -5.50
N PRO A 276 -17.08 -7.21 -5.98
CA PRO A 276 -17.09 -7.64 -7.38
C PRO A 276 -18.29 -8.54 -7.72
N ALA A 277 -19.51 -8.15 -7.30
CA ALA A 277 -20.74 -8.88 -7.56
C ALA A 277 -21.53 -8.18 -8.66
N ILE A 278 -21.83 -8.93 -9.73
CA ILE A 278 -22.65 -8.48 -10.87
C ILE A 278 -23.73 -9.50 -11.17
N TYR A 279 -24.87 -9.04 -11.68
CA TYR A 279 -26.01 -9.88 -12.03
C TYR A 279 -26.42 -9.65 -13.49
N PRO A 280 -26.97 -10.66 -14.18
CA PRO A 280 -27.51 -10.48 -15.52
C PRO A 280 -28.53 -9.35 -15.56
N GLY A 281 -28.33 -8.39 -16.47
CA GLY A 281 -29.15 -7.18 -16.58
C GLY A 281 -28.52 -5.93 -15.98
N ASP A 282 -27.47 -6.04 -15.17
CA ASP A 282 -26.73 -4.87 -14.69
C ASP A 282 -26.10 -4.13 -15.88
N VAL A 283 -26.14 -2.79 -15.84
CA VAL A 283 -25.48 -1.96 -16.85
C VAL A 283 -24.23 -1.34 -16.24
N LEU A 284 -23.08 -1.70 -16.78
CA LEU A 284 -21.77 -1.24 -16.31
C LEU A 284 -21.21 -0.17 -17.26
N THR A 285 -20.75 0.93 -16.72
CA THR A 285 -19.87 1.88 -17.42
C THR A 285 -18.48 1.29 -17.53
N ILE A 286 -17.95 1.21 -18.73
CA ILE A 286 -16.59 0.73 -19.03
C ILE A 286 -15.76 1.95 -19.44
N PRO A 287 -14.98 2.53 -18.51
CA PRO A 287 -14.15 3.68 -18.82
C PRO A 287 -13.00 3.31 -19.78
N GLU A 288 -12.49 4.29 -20.48
CA GLU A 288 -11.22 4.13 -21.20
C GLU A 288 -10.05 3.90 -20.23
N GLU A 289 -8.96 3.29 -20.73
CA GLU A 289 -7.79 2.92 -19.93
C GLU A 289 -6.93 4.12 -19.54
#